data_435c8e45d286a20f70f451aff9b8af39
#
_entry.id   435c8e45d286a20f70f451aff9b8af39
#
_cell.length_a   1.000
_cell.length_b   1.000
_cell.length_c   1.000
_cell.angle_alpha   90.00
_cell.angle_beta   90.00
_cell.angle_gamma   90.00
#
_symmetry.space_group_name_H-M   'P 1'
#
loop_
_entity.id
_entity.type
_entity.pdbx_description
1 polymer ?
#
loop_
_entity_poly.entity_id
_entity_poly.type
_entity_poly.pdbx_seq_one_letter_code
_entity_poly.pdbx_strand_id
1 'polypeptide(L)'
;IAKGSGMIHINMGTTLSFVTTDAAISSEMLKSALIEAADVSYNMVSVDGDTSTNDTLAIMASGYAGNKEITEKNDDYKTFTAVLTDAFKKVAKKLAKDGEGATKLLICKVDGAKDDKSAKTISKSIICSSLVKAAMFGADANCGRILCAIGYSGAETDVKRIDVSYKSAKGEILVCKNGNGLVFDEDKAKEILLEDEIEILVKLGDGNASAEAYGCDLTYDYVKINGDYRT
;
A
#
# COMPACT_ATOMS: atom_id res chain seq x y z
N ILE A 1 -7.52 -8.64 -14.66
CA ILE A 1 -7.16 -7.41 -15.42
C ILE A 1 -7.47 -6.19 -14.55
N ALA A 2 -6.56 -5.23 -14.50
CA ALA A 2 -6.76 -3.98 -13.77
C ALA A 2 -6.15 -2.83 -14.57
N LYS A 3 -6.73 -1.63 -14.43
CA LYS A 3 -6.18 -0.40 -14.99
C LYS A 3 -6.44 0.77 -14.05
N GLY A 4 -5.53 1.75 -14.06
CA GLY A 4 -5.60 3.01 -13.31
C GLY A 4 -4.18 3.51 -13.08
N SER A 5 -3.93 4.82 -13.27
CA SER A 5 -2.60 5.42 -13.10
C SER A 5 -2.62 6.79 -12.41
N GLY A 6 -3.73 7.53 -12.46
CA GLY A 6 -3.96 8.80 -11.75
C GLY A 6 -5.33 8.85 -11.10
N MET A 7 -5.53 9.82 -10.21
CA MET A 7 -6.69 9.93 -9.31
C MET A 7 -6.87 8.62 -8.52
N ILE A 8 -5.76 8.15 -7.89
CA ILE A 8 -5.73 6.90 -7.15
C ILE A 8 -5.44 7.16 -5.67
N HIS A 9 -6.49 7.20 -4.90
CA HIS A 9 -6.52 7.01 -3.45
C HIS A 9 -7.69 6.09 -3.14
N ILE A 10 -7.46 4.78 -3.34
CA ILE A 10 -8.55 3.82 -3.39
C ILE A 10 -9.22 3.72 -2.01
N ASN A 11 -10.51 4.04 -2.00
CA ASN A 11 -11.47 3.73 -0.95
C ASN A 11 -12.71 3.13 -1.63
N MET A 12 -12.49 2.06 -2.41
CA MET A 12 -13.41 1.51 -3.40
C MET A 12 -13.72 2.49 -4.55
N GLY A 13 -12.70 3.25 -5.02
CA GLY A 13 -12.86 4.20 -6.13
C GLY A 13 -11.66 4.28 -7.10
N THR A 14 -11.58 4.66 -8.36
CA THR A 14 -10.82 4.98 -9.60
C THR A 14 -10.20 3.84 -10.37
N THR A 15 -10.14 2.67 -9.83
CA THR A 15 -9.55 1.54 -10.53
C THR A 15 -10.65 0.74 -11.19
N LEU A 16 -10.48 0.40 -12.46
CA LEU A 16 -11.29 -0.63 -13.09
C LEU A 16 -10.56 -1.95 -12.97
N SER A 17 -11.09 -2.87 -12.19
CA SER A 17 -10.52 -4.20 -12.00
C SER A 17 -11.57 -5.29 -12.16
N PHE A 18 -11.27 -6.26 -13.02
CA PHE A 18 -12.13 -7.41 -13.29
C PHE A 18 -11.33 -8.69 -13.05
N VAL A 19 -11.88 -9.54 -12.20
CA VAL A 19 -11.27 -10.80 -11.79
C VAL A 19 -12.20 -11.95 -12.17
N THR A 20 -11.63 -13.03 -12.68
CA THR A 20 -12.37 -14.25 -12.99
C THR A 20 -11.75 -15.43 -12.25
N THR A 21 -12.58 -16.35 -11.79
CA THR A 21 -12.18 -17.62 -11.20
C THR A 21 -13.10 -18.72 -11.69
N ASP A 22 -12.61 -19.94 -11.72
CA ASP A 22 -13.40 -21.14 -12.01
C ASP A 22 -13.95 -21.83 -10.75
N ALA A 23 -13.62 -21.32 -9.56
CA ALA A 23 -14.10 -21.86 -8.29
C ALA A 23 -15.63 -21.88 -8.19
N ALA A 24 -16.18 -22.96 -7.63
CA ALA A 24 -17.57 -23.02 -7.20
C ALA A 24 -17.68 -22.39 -5.80
N ILE A 25 -18.30 -21.21 -5.72
CA ILE A 25 -18.47 -20.42 -4.51
C ILE A 25 -19.78 -19.62 -4.61
N SER A 26 -20.54 -19.57 -3.52
CA SER A 26 -21.79 -18.81 -3.50
C SER A 26 -21.54 -17.30 -3.64
N SER A 27 -22.50 -16.56 -4.19
CA SER A 27 -22.39 -15.11 -4.40
C SER A 27 -22.13 -14.36 -3.08
N GLU A 28 -22.70 -14.83 -1.96
CA GLU A 28 -22.50 -14.24 -0.65
C GLU A 28 -21.05 -14.42 -0.18
N MET A 29 -20.49 -15.62 -0.28
CA MET A 29 -19.11 -15.90 0.11
C MET A 29 -18.13 -15.23 -0.83
N LEU A 30 -18.42 -15.19 -2.13
CA LEU A 30 -17.60 -14.49 -3.11
C LEU A 30 -17.53 -12.98 -2.80
N LYS A 31 -18.66 -12.35 -2.47
CA LYS A 31 -18.71 -10.94 -2.05
C LYS A 31 -17.94 -10.70 -0.75
N SER A 32 -18.07 -11.60 0.23
CA SER A 32 -17.33 -11.49 1.50
C SER A 32 -15.82 -11.58 1.26
N ALA A 33 -15.36 -12.55 0.49
CA ALA A 33 -13.95 -12.71 0.13
C ALA A 33 -13.40 -11.50 -0.65
N LEU A 34 -14.19 -10.95 -1.58
CA LEU A 34 -13.85 -9.74 -2.33
C LEU A 34 -13.58 -8.56 -1.40
N ILE A 35 -14.49 -8.30 -0.45
CA ILE A 35 -14.39 -7.18 0.49
C ILE A 35 -13.17 -7.39 1.41
N GLU A 36 -12.99 -8.57 1.97
CA GLU A 36 -11.87 -8.89 2.85
C GLU A 36 -10.51 -8.73 2.13
N ALA A 37 -10.40 -9.23 0.91
CA ALA A 37 -9.18 -9.12 0.12
C ALA A 37 -8.90 -7.67 -0.33
N ALA A 38 -9.94 -6.92 -0.75
CA ALA A 38 -9.80 -5.53 -1.18
C ALA A 38 -9.34 -4.61 -0.05
N ASP A 39 -9.81 -4.83 1.17
CA ASP A 39 -9.52 -4.01 2.34
C ASP A 39 -8.04 -3.99 2.76
N VAL A 40 -7.30 -5.04 2.43
CA VAL A 40 -5.86 -5.17 2.73
C VAL A 40 -4.97 -5.12 1.49
N SER A 41 -5.51 -4.72 0.35
CA SER A 41 -4.81 -4.65 -0.93
C SER A 41 -5.16 -3.38 -1.72
N TYR A 42 -6.22 -3.38 -2.50
CA TYR A 42 -6.62 -2.22 -3.31
C TYR A 42 -6.86 -0.97 -2.46
N ASN A 43 -7.58 -1.09 -1.33
CA ASN A 43 -7.84 0.05 -0.43
C ASN A 43 -6.58 0.60 0.23
N MET A 44 -5.45 -0.08 0.10
CA MET A 44 -4.14 0.34 0.61
C MET A 44 -3.25 0.99 -0.46
N VAL A 45 -3.80 1.27 -1.66
CA VAL A 45 -3.07 1.95 -2.74
C VAL A 45 -3.36 3.45 -2.73
N SER A 46 -2.31 4.25 -2.97
CA SER A 46 -2.44 5.67 -3.30
C SER A 46 -1.32 6.12 -4.24
N VAL A 47 -1.69 6.84 -5.32
CA VAL A 47 -0.74 7.52 -6.21
C VAL A 47 -0.65 9.01 -5.88
N ASP A 48 -1.76 9.70 -5.78
CA ASP A 48 -1.83 11.16 -5.64
C ASP A 48 -2.70 11.65 -4.47
N GLY A 49 -3.36 10.78 -3.76
CA GLY A 49 -4.23 11.14 -2.64
C GLY A 49 -5.66 11.49 -3.03
N ASP A 50 -5.97 11.54 -4.34
CA ASP A 50 -7.29 11.90 -4.85
C ASP A 50 -8.15 10.67 -5.09
N THR A 51 -9.36 10.67 -4.51
CA THR A 51 -10.33 9.58 -4.67
C THR A 51 -11.25 9.84 -5.84
N SER A 52 -11.40 8.87 -6.74
CA SER A 52 -12.34 8.96 -7.85
C SER A 52 -13.78 8.66 -7.46
N THR A 53 -14.68 9.02 -8.35
CA THR A 53 -16.12 8.76 -8.22
C THR A 53 -16.58 7.50 -8.95
N ASN A 54 -15.71 6.84 -9.74
CA ASN A 54 -16.11 5.82 -10.70
C ASN A 54 -15.27 4.52 -10.65
N ASP A 55 -14.91 4.04 -9.46
CA ASP A 55 -14.14 2.81 -9.32
C ASP A 55 -15.02 1.56 -9.38
N THR A 56 -14.46 0.52 -9.96
CA THR A 56 -15.14 -0.77 -10.03
C THR A 56 -14.14 -1.89 -9.78
N LEU A 57 -14.42 -2.70 -8.78
CA LEU A 57 -13.78 -3.99 -8.57
C LEU A 57 -14.84 -5.08 -8.64
N ALA A 58 -14.79 -5.91 -9.66
CA ALA A 58 -15.72 -6.99 -9.89
C ALA A 58 -15.03 -8.35 -9.94
N ILE A 59 -15.64 -9.37 -9.35
CA ILE A 59 -15.19 -10.75 -9.44
C ILE A 59 -16.33 -11.63 -9.96
N MET A 60 -16.01 -12.55 -10.85
CA MET A 60 -16.93 -13.53 -11.42
C MET A 60 -16.38 -14.93 -11.21
N ALA A 61 -17.23 -15.84 -10.70
CA ALA A 61 -16.91 -17.23 -10.49
C ALA A 61 -17.80 -18.11 -11.38
N SER A 62 -17.21 -18.99 -12.19
CA SER A 62 -17.95 -19.85 -13.12
C SER A 62 -18.35 -21.19 -12.55
N GLY A 63 -17.74 -21.65 -11.47
CA GLY A 63 -17.96 -22.98 -10.90
C GLY A 63 -17.34 -24.14 -11.70
N TYR A 64 -16.53 -23.84 -12.70
CA TYR A 64 -16.00 -24.84 -13.65
C TYR A 64 -14.89 -25.72 -13.04
N ALA A 65 -14.30 -25.31 -11.90
CA ALA A 65 -13.28 -26.09 -11.19
C ALA A 65 -13.84 -27.42 -10.62
N GLY A 66 -15.18 -27.53 -10.48
CA GLY A 66 -15.83 -28.74 -9.99
C GLY A 66 -15.56 -29.07 -8.51
N ASN A 67 -15.06 -28.12 -7.74
CA ASN A 67 -14.94 -28.26 -6.30
C ASN A 67 -16.33 -28.22 -5.64
N LYS A 68 -16.43 -28.75 -4.42
CA LYS A 68 -17.64 -28.54 -3.60
C LYS A 68 -17.87 -27.04 -3.44
N GLU A 69 -19.09 -26.59 -3.66
CA GLU A 69 -19.43 -25.16 -3.55
C GLU A 69 -19.11 -24.63 -2.15
N ILE A 70 -18.40 -23.53 -2.10
CA ILE A 70 -18.05 -22.81 -0.86
C ILE A 70 -19.26 -21.94 -0.47
N THR A 71 -20.01 -22.38 0.56
CA THR A 71 -21.24 -21.72 1.02
C THR A 71 -21.14 -21.14 2.43
N GLU A 72 -19.99 -21.32 3.10
CA GLU A 72 -19.74 -20.85 4.47
C GLU A 72 -18.24 -20.53 4.67
N LYS A 73 -17.90 -19.82 5.75
CA LYS A 73 -16.52 -19.43 6.08
C LYS A 73 -15.72 -20.59 6.71
N ASN A 74 -15.63 -21.70 5.98
CA ASN A 74 -14.84 -22.88 6.32
C ASN A 74 -13.37 -22.73 5.88
N ASP A 75 -12.58 -23.80 5.91
CA ASP A 75 -11.17 -23.77 5.53
C ASP A 75 -10.95 -23.56 4.02
N ASP A 76 -11.87 -24.05 3.16
CA ASP A 76 -11.85 -23.78 1.73
C ASP A 76 -12.05 -22.28 1.44
N TYR A 77 -13.00 -21.63 2.15
CA TYR A 77 -13.19 -20.18 2.09
C TYR A 77 -11.94 -19.41 2.52
N LYS A 78 -11.31 -19.81 3.63
CA LYS A 78 -10.07 -19.17 4.11
C LYS A 78 -8.95 -19.30 3.08
N THR A 79 -8.79 -20.48 2.49
CA THR A 79 -7.81 -20.74 1.44
C THR A 79 -8.08 -19.88 0.21
N PHE A 80 -9.33 -19.86 -0.28
CA PHE A 80 -9.74 -19.03 -1.41
C PHE A 80 -9.45 -17.55 -1.14
N THR A 81 -9.85 -17.03 0.02
CA THR A 81 -9.66 -15.62 0.40
C THR A 81 -8.17 -15.27 0.53
N ALA A 82 -7.34 -16.16 1.06
CA ALA A 82 -5.90 -15.95 1.17
C ALA A 82 -5.24 -15.86 -0.22
N VAL A 83 -5.58 -16.77 -1.14
CA VAL A 83 -5.07 -16.74 -2.54
C VAL A 83 -5.54 -15.50 -3.27
N LEU A 84 -6.82 -15.12 -3.12
CA LEU A 84 -7.37 -13.90 -3.69
C LEU A 84 -6.64 -12.64 -3.16
N THR A 85 -6.39 -12.60 -1.85
CA THR A 85 -5.66 -11.50 -1.20
C THR A 85 -4.24 -11.37 -1.75
N ASP A 86 -3.51 -12.49 -1.90
CA ASP A 86 -2.16 -12.49 -2.49
C ASP A 86 -2.18 -11.98 -3.94
N ALA A 87 -3.13 -12.45 -4.75
CA ALA A 87 -3.32 -11.97 -6.12
C ALA A 87 -3.62 -10.45 -6.15
N PHE A 88 -4.50 -9.97 -5.27
CA PHE A 88 -4.84 -8.56 -5.18
C PHE A 88 -3.67 -7.69 -4.71
N LYS A 89 -2.88 -8.14 -3.75
CA LYS A 89 -1.65 -7.43 -3.33
C LYS A 89 -0.65 -7.30 -4.48
N LYS A 90 -0.50 -8.34 -5.30
CA LYS A 90 0.36 -8.28 -6.50
C LYS A 90 -0.14 -7.25 -7.52
N VAL A 91 -1.45 -7.16 -7.73
CA VAL A 91 -2.06 -6.16 -8.63
C VAL A 91 -1.94 -4.76 -8.02
N ALA A 92 -2.21 -4.59 -6.73
CA ALA A 92 -2.09 -3.33 -6.00
C ALA A 92 -0.67 -2.72 -6.13
N LYS A 93 0.37 -3.54 -5.96
CA LYS A 93 1.77 -3.12 -6.17
C LYS A 93 2.02 -2.67 -7.62
N LYS A 94 1.49 -3.40 -8.60
CA LYS A 94 1.62 -3.00 -10.02
C LYS A 94 0.90 -1.69 -10.32
N LEU A 95 -0.31 -1.48 -9.79
CA LEU A 95 -1.04 -0.22 -9.92
C LEU A 95 -0.27 0.96 -9.33
N ALA A 96 0.30 0.78 -8.12
CA ALA A 96 1.11 1.80 -7.48
C ALA A 96 2.38 2.12 -8.28
N LYS A 97 3.05 1.09 -8.82
CA LYS A 97 4.26 1.24 -9.65
C LYS A 97 3.99 1.94 -10.98
N ASP A 98 2.79 1.74 -11.54
CA ASP A 98 2.34 2.32 -12.82
C ASP A 98 1.66 3.69 -12.63
N GLY A 99 1.86 4.34 -11.50
CA GLY A 99 1.36 5.68 -11.24
C GLY A 99 1.90 6.70 -12.24
N GLU A 100 1.09 7.74 -12.58
CA GLU A 100 1.47 8.76 -13.54
C GLU A 100 2.82 9.41 -13.19
N GLY A 101 3.79 9.28 -14.11
CA GLY A 101 5.13 9.83 -13.95
C GLY A 101 5.97 9.17 -12.85
N ALA A 102 5.52 8.07 -12.24
CA ALA A 102 6.24 7.39 -11.18
C ALA A 102 7.55 6.75 -11.66
N THR A 103 8.57 6.81 -10.83
CA THR A 103 9.86 6.14 -11.08
C THR A 103 10.13 5.02 -10.07
N LYS A 104 9.45 5.02 -8.92
CA LYS A 104 9.68 4.07 -7.83
C LYS A 104 8.37 3.55 -7.23
N LEU A 105 8.33 2.25 -6.94
CA LEU A 105 7.32 1.64 -6.08
C LEU A 105 7.70 1.85 -4.62
N LEU A 106 6.78 2.38 -3.83
CA LEU A 106 6.92 2.52 -2.39
C LEU A 106 6.00 1.53 -1.68
N ILE A 107 6.54 0.76 -0.75
CA ILE A 107 5.80 -0.18 0.10
C ILE A 107 6.02 0.25 1.54
N CYS A 108 5.00 0.82 2.18
CA CYS A 108 5.06 1.15 3.60
C CYS A 108 4.53 -0.02 4.43
N LYS A 109 5.37 -0.58 5.29
CA LYS A 109 5.03 -1.63 6.23
C LYS A 109 5.04 -1.08 7.65
N VAL A 110 3.88 -1.09 8.29
CA VAL A 110 3.72 -0.71 9.70
C VAL A 110 3.50 -1.97 10.52
N ASP A 111 4.27 -2.13 11.57
CA ASP A 111 4.20 -3.25 12.51
C ASP A 111 4.15 -2.74 13.96
N GLY A 112 3.46 -3.47 14.84
CA GLY A 112 3.35 -3.13 16.26
C GLY A 112 2.34 -2.02 16.58
N ALA A 113 1.35 -1.78 15.72
CA ALA A 113 0.26 -0.85 15.99
C ALA A 113 -0.73 -1.40 17.02
N LYS A 114 -1.47 -0.50 17.67
CA LYS A 114 -2.51 -0.82 18.67
C LYS A 114 -3.60 -1.73 18.12
N ASP A 115 -4.02 -1.48 16.88
CA ASP A 115 -5.05 -2.21 16.16
C ASP A 115 -4.87 -2.08 14.63
N ASP A 116 -5.60 -2.90 13.86
CA ASP A 116 -5.53 -2.93 12.40
C ASP A 116 -5.90 -1.59 11.77
N LYS A 117 -6.87 -0.87 12.34
CA LYS A 117 -7.28 0.44 11.87
C LYS A 117 -6.14 1.45 11.99
N SER A 118 -5.45 1.47 13.12
CA SER A 118 -4.30 2.34 13.35
C SER A 118 -3.15 2.01 12.40
N ALA A 119 -2.85 0.71 12.21
CA ALA A 119 -1.82 0.27 11.27
C ALA A 119 -2.10 0.74 9.84
N LYS A 120 -3.33 0.54 9.35
CA LYS A 120 -3.78 0.98 8.02
C LYS A 120 -3.73 2.50 7.89
N THR A 121 -4.24 3.22 8.88
CA THR A 121 -4.26 4.68 8.88
C THR A 121 -2.86 5.26 8.79
N ILE A 122 -1.92 4.76 9.59
CA ILE A 122 -0.53 5.22 9.60
C ILE A 122 0.17 4.88 8.29
N SER A 123 0.10 3.64 7.83
CA SER A 123 0.77 3.23 6.58
C SER A 123 0.26 4.01 5.37
N LYS A 124 -1.05 4.25 5.31
CA LYS A 124 -1.68 5.04 4.25
C LYS A 124 -1.29 6.52 4.33
N SER A 125 -1.23 7.11 5.53
CA SER A 125 -0.78 8.49 5.75
C SER A 125 0.65 8.71 5.23
N ILE A 126 1.55 7.78 5.49
CA ILE A 126 2.94 7.85 5.02
C ILE A 126 3.01 7.82 3.48
N ILE A 127 2.33 6.87 2.84
CA ILE A 127 2.31 6.72 1.38
C ILE A 127 1.66 7.93 0.68
N CYS A 128 0.70 8.59 1.31
CA CYS A 128 0.02 9.78 0.77
C CYS A 128 0.79 11.09 0.99
N SER A 129 1.81 11.10 1.84
CA SER A 129 2.57 12.32 2.15
C SER A 129 3.38 12.81 0.94
N SER A 130 3.02 13.96 0.39
CA SER A 130 3.78 14.59 -0.71
C SER A 130 5.24 14.81 -0.36
N LEU A 131 5.56 15.16 0.90
CA LEU A 131 6.93 15.33 1.36
C LEU A 131 7.70 14.01 1.41
N VAL A 132 7.06 12.92 1.85
CA VAL A 132 7.68 11.58 1.83
C VAL A 132 7.94 11.14 0.39
N LYS A 133 6.94 11.26 -0.48
CA LYS A 133 7.04 10.89 -1.91
C LYS A 133 8.14 11.68 -2.63
N ALA A 134 8.26 12.99 -2.35
CA ALA A 134 9.33 13.83 -2.89
C ALA A 134 10.71 13.46 -2.35
N ALA A 135 10.82 13.07 -1.07
CA ALA A 135 12.07 12.55 -0.50
C ALA A 135 12.50 11.25 -1.20
N MET A 136 11.56 10.35 -1.45
CA MET A 136 11.85 9.09 -2.17
C MET A 136 12.32 9.36 -3.61
N PHE A 137 11.71 10.30 -4.31
CA PHE A 137 12.17 10.75 -5.63
C PHE A 137 13.61 11.25 -5.58
N GLY A 138 13.92 12.11 -4.60
CA GLY A 138 15.27 12.68 -4.40
C GLY A 138 16.27 11.74 -3.74
N ALA A 139 15.91 10.50 -3.43
CA ALA A 139 16.72 9.54 -2.67
C ALA A 139 17.22 10.13 -1.32
N ASP A 140 16.34 10.87 -0.62
CA ASP A 140 16.59 11.49 0.69
C ASP A 140 16.02 10.60 1.81
N ALA A 141 16.88 10.06 2.67
CA ALA A 141 16.52 9.21 3.80
C ALA A 141 15.94 9.99 4.98
N ASN A 142 14.89 10.76 4.74
CA ASN A 142 14.31 11.74 5.66
C ASN A 142 13.32 11.13 6.64
N CYS A 143 13.78 10.68 7.81
CA CYS A 143 12.91 10.14 8.84
C CYS A 143 11.94 11.20 9.44
N GLY A 144 12.31 12.47 9.44
CA GLY A 144 11.44 13.54 9.95
C GLY A 144 10.13 13.67 9.17
N ARG A 145 10.16 13.47 7.86
CA ARG A 145 8.96 13.46 7.01
C ARG A 145 8.05 12.25 7.30
N ILE A 146 8.65 11.10 7.61
CA ILE A 146 7.90 9.90 8.05
C ILE A 146 7.21 10.16 9.39
N LEU A 147 7.96 10.66 10.39
CA LEU A 147 7.41 10.98 11.72
C LEU A 147 6.30 12.04 11.63
N CYS A 148 6.47 13.05 10.76
CA CYS A 148 5.44 14.05 10.48
C CYS A 148 4.17 13.40 9.92
N ALA A 149 4.30 12.49 8.94
CA ALA A 149 3.17 11.78 8.34
C ALA A 149 2.44 10.89 9.35
N ILE A 150 3.17 10.27 10.27
CA ILE A 150 2.58 9.51 11.39
C ILE A 150 1.82 10.47 12.32
N GLY A 151 2.43 11.60 12.67
CA GLY A 151 1.87 12.56 13.65
C GLY A 151 0.52 13.17 13.21
N TYR A 152 0.34 13.46 11.92
CA TYR A 152 -0.94 13.98 11.42
C TYR A 152 -1.91 12.90 10.90
N SER A 153 -1.56 11.62 11.00
CA SER A 153 -2.41 10.51 10.52
C SER A 153 -3.77 10.43 11.22
N GLY A 154 -3.87 10.97 12.43
CA GLY A 154 -5.04 10.84 13.30
C GLY A 154 -5.07 9.54 14.13
N ALA A 155 -4.10 8.65 13.95
CA ALA A 155 -3.94 7.49 14.81
C ALA A 155 -3.11 7.85 16.05
N GLU A 156 -3.53 7.36 17.20
CA GLU A 156 -2.76 7.50 18.44
C GLU A 156 -1.57 6.54 18.43
N THR A 157 -0.37 7.06 18.68
CA THR A 157 0.86 6.27 18.84
C THR A 157 1.88 7.01 19.71
N ASP A 158 2.70 6.27 20.44
CA ASP A 158 3.80 6.84 21.24
C ASP A 158 5.02 7.06 20.34
N VAL A 159 5.27 8.32 19.96
CA VAL A 159 6.42 8.70 19.12
C VAL A 159 7.75 8.18 19.65
N LYS A 160 7.91 8.04 20.98
CA LYS A 160 9.14 7.55 21.62
C LYS A 160 9.40 6.05 21.40
N ARG A 161 8.51 5.35 20.73
CA ARG A 161 8.63 3.92 20.40
C ARG A 161 8.73 3.65 18.92
N ILE A 162 8.82 4.71 18.09
CA ILE A 162 8.84 4.58 16.64
C ILE A 162 10.26 4.35 16.15
N ASP A 163 10.47 3.24 15.45
CA ASP A 163 11.67 2.99 14.66
C ASP A 163 11.33 3.07 13.16
N VAL A 164 12.23 3.64 12.36
CA VAL A 164 12.07 3.74 10.90
C VAL A 164 13.31 3.23 10.20
N SER A 165 13.14 2.29 9.28
CA SER A 165 14.17 1.80 8.35
C SER A 165 13.72 1.96 6.90
N TYR A 166 14.69 2.12 5.99
CA TYR A 166 14.49 1.96 4.55
C TYR A 166 15.16 0.68 4.08
N LYS A 167 14.51 -0.03 3.14
CA LYS A 167 15.03 -1.28 2.60
C LYS A 167 14.75 -1.38 1.10
N SER A 168 15.71 -1.98 0.39
CA SER A 168 15.59 -2.35 -1.03
C SER A 168 16.42 -3.60 -1.32
N ALA A 169 16.62 -3.95 -2.59
CA ALA A 169 17.54 -5.01 -3.01
C ALA A 169 18.99 -4.74 -2.58
N LYS A 170 19.36 -3.49 -2.29
CA LYS A 170 20.70 -3.06 -1.84
C LYS A 170 20.93 -3.18 -0.33
N GLY A 171 19.93 -3.58 0.44
CA GLY A 171 20.04 -3.78 1.88
C GLY A 171 19.01 -2.99 2.68
N GLU A 172 19.25 -2.84 3.96
CA GLU A 172 18.41 -2.13 4.92
C GLU A 172 19.26 -1.16 5.73
N ILE A 173 18.67 0.01 6.07
CA ILE A 173 19.29 1.01 6.92
C ILE A 173 18.27 1.59 7.91
N LEU A 174 18.62 1.57 9.21
CA LEU A 174 17.84 2.19 10.27
C LEU A 174 18.20 3.68 10.34
N VAL A 175 17.20 4.55 10.21
CA VAL A 175 17.38 6.02 10.18
C VAL A 175 16.74 6.74 11.38
N CYS A 176 15.83 6.06 12.08
CA CYS A 176 15.20 6.57 13.28
C CYS A 176 15.04 5.45 14.31
N LYS A 177 15.33 5.74 15.56
CA LYS A 177 15.11 4.82 16.68
C LYS A 177 14.49 5.55 17.87
N ASN A 178 13.43 4.94 18.42
CA ASN A 178 12.69 5.52 19.54
C ASN A 178 12.28 6.98 19.27
N GLY A 179 11.83 7.28 18.04
CA GLY A 179 11.40 8.60 17.62
C GLY A 179 12.51 9.63 17.39
N ASN A 180 13.77 9.22 17.50
CA ASN A 180 14.92 10.11 17.30
C ASN A 180 15.68 9.72 16.04
N GLY A 181 16.01 10.72 15.20
CA GLY A 181 16.88 10.50 14.04
C GLY A 181 18.27 10.02 14.47
N LEU A 182 18.80 9.08 13.73
CA LEU A 182 20.15 8.54 13.95
C LEU A 182 21.16 9.20 13.02
N VAL A 183 22.43 9.13 13.38
CA VAL A 183 23.53 9.31 12.43
C VAL A 183 23.70 7.98 11.70
N PHE A 184 23.65 7.98 10.38
CA PHE A 184 23.76 6.80 9.53
C PHE A 184 24.66 7.07 8.33
N ASP A 185 25.00 6.03 7.58
CA ASP A 185 25.77 6.13 6.34
C ASP A 185 24.86 6.67 5.21
N GLU A 186 25.03 7.95 4.87
CA GLU A 186 24.26 8.67 3.84
C GLU A 186 24.47 8.06 2.45
N ASP A 187 25.68 7.60 2.11
CA ASP A 187 25.97 6.99 0.82
C ASP A 187 25.26 5.64 0.70
N LYS A 188 25.25 4.85 1.77
CA LYS A 188 24.50 3.59 1.83
C LYS A 188 22.99 3.81 1.78
N ALA A 189 22.48 4.82 2.46
CA ALA A 189 21.07 5.19 2.41
C ALA A 189 20.66 5.58 0.98
N LYS A 190 21.48 6.39 0.31
CA LYS A 190 21.27 6.80 -1.07
C LYS A 190 21.29 5.61 -2.03
N GLU A 191 22.24 4.66 -1.88
CA GLU A 191 22.29 3.44 -2.67
C GLU A 191 20.98 2.64 -2.55
N ILE A 192 20.45 2.48 -1.34
CA ILE A 192 19.19 1.81 -1.06
C ILE A 192 18.01 2.53 -1.72
N LEU A 193 17.97 3.85 -1.62
CA LEU A 193 16.84 4.68 -2.11
C LEU A 193 16.89 4.96 -3.62
N LEU A 194 17.96 4.61 -4.32
CA LEU A 194 18.03 4.69 -5.78
C LEU A 194 17.39 3.50 -6.50
N GLU A 195 17.02 2.45 -5.78
CA GLU A 195 16.35 1.27 -6.36
C GLU A 195 14.89 1.59 -6.74
N ASP A 196 14.34 0.81 -7.68
CA ASP A 196 12.98 0.94 -8.22
C ASP A 196 11.88 0.53 -7.23
N GLU A 197 12.22 -0.24 -6.21
CA GLU A 197 11.31 -0.72 -5.17
C GLU A 197 11.91 -0.44 -3.80
N ILE A 198 11.20 0.38 -3.01
CA ILE A 198 11.63 0.82 -1.68
C ILE A 198 10.59 0.39 -0.66
N GLU A 199 11.04 -0.33 0.36
CA GLU A 199 10.25 -0.59 1.56
C GLU A 199 10.55 0.46 2.63
N ILE A 200 9.50 1.11 3.14
CA ILE A 200 9.52 1.98 4.31
C ILE A 200 9.03 1.13 5.48
N LEU A 201 9.93 0.76 6.38
CA LEU A 201 9.63 -0.10 7.52
C LEU A 201 9.44 0.76 8.76
N VAL A 202 8.25 0.70 9.36
CA VAL A 202 7.90 1.44 10.57
C VAL A 202 7.51 0.45 11.64
N LYS A 203 8.25 0.45 12.76
CA LYS A 203 7.90 -0.32 13.96
C LYS A 203 7.33 0.61 15.02
N LEU A 204 6.17 0.26 15.53
CA LEU A 204 5.51 0.92 16.64
C LEU A 204 5.60 0.01 17.88
N GLY A 205 5.49 0.59 19.06
CA GLY A 205 5.56 -0.19 20.31
C GLY A 205 4.20 -0.33 21.00
N ASP A 206 3.09 -0.17 20.28
CA ASP A 206 1.76 0.01 20.87
C ASP A 206 0.92 -1.26 20.89
N GLY A 207 1.29 -2.29 20.14
CA GLY A 207 0.56 -3.55 20.01
C GLY A 207 1.21 -4.55 19.05
N ASN A 208 0.38 -5.35 18.36
CA ASN A 208 0.83 -6.40 17.45
C ASN A 208 0.16 -6.33 16.07
N ALA A 209 -0.66 -5.30 15.82
CA ALA A 209 -1.31 -5.16 14.52
C ALA A 209 -0.34 -4.64 13.46
N SER A 210 -0.56 -5.06 12.22
CA SER A 210 0.28 -4.68 11.09
C SER A 210 -0.52 -4.35 9.84
N ALA A 211 0.03 -3.50 8.98
CA ALA A 211 -0.54 -3.21 7.68
C ALA A 211 0.54 -2.86 6.65
N GLU A 212 0.22 -3.08 5.38
CA GLU A 212 1.01 -2.63 4.23
C GLU A 212 0.21 -1.63 3.40
N ALA A 213 0.86 -0.57 2.94
CA ALA A 213 0.31 0.36 1.95
C ALA A 213 1.26 0.52 0.77
N TYR A 214 0.70 0.78 -0.41
CA TYR A 214 1.41 0.82 -1.67
C TYR A 214 1.24 2.18 -2.33
N GLY A 215 2.34 2.76 -2.81
CA GLY A 215 2.34 4.05 -3.49
C GLY A 215 3.54 4.17 -4.41
N CYS A 216 3.77 5.40 -4.88
CA CYS A 216 4.91 5.73 -5.71
C CYS A 216 5.55 7.04 -5.25
N ASP A 217 6.71 7.37 -5.79
CA ASP A 217 7.35 8.67 -5.59
C ASP A 217 6.54 9.81 -6.26
N LEU A 218 6.90 11.06 -5.96
CA LEU A 218 6.33 12.25 -6.59
C LEU A 218 7.39 12.93 -7.45
N THR A 219 7.19 12.92 -8.75
CA THR A 219 8.15 13.36 -9.74
C THR A 219 7.73 14.67 -10.43
N TYR A 220 8.64 15.29 -11.17
CA TYR A 220 8.30 16.40 -12.06
C TYR A 220 7.37 15.99 -13.18
N ASP A 221 7.46 14.73 -13.66
CA ASP A 221 6.60 14.22 -14.73
C ASP A 221 5.16 14.10 -14.28
N TYR A 222 4.88 13.77 -13.00
CA TYR A 222 3.52 13.80 -12.46
C TYR A 222 2.89 15.20 -12.65
N VAL A 223 3.62 16.25 -12.26
CA VAL A 223 3.13 17.64 -12.40
C VAL A 223 2.95 18.02 -13.87
N LYS A 224 3.89 17.63 -14.73
CA LYS A 224 3.82 17.90 -16.17
C LYS A 224 2.61 17.22 -16.82
N ILE A 225 2.40 15.92 -16.55
CA ILE A 225 1.26 15.16 -17.09
C ILE A 225 -0.06 15.81 -16.67
N ASN A 226 -0.22 16.10 -15.38
CA ASN A 226 -1.49 16.64 -14.86
C ASN A 226 -1.68 18.12 -15.17
N GLY A 227 -0.60 18.90 -15.34
CA GLY A 227 -0.68 20.30 -15.77
C GLY A 227 -1.06 20.48 -17.23
N ASP A 228 -0.72 19.52 -18.09
CA ASP A 228 -1.03 19.54 -19.51
C ASP A 228 -2.37 18.84 -19.84
N TYR A 229 -2.93 18.08 -18.89
CA TYR A 229 -4.17 17.34 -19.08
C TYR A 229 -5.37 18.30 -19.09
N ARG A 230 -6.02 18.42 -20.23
CA ARG A 230 -7.25 19.22 -20.41
C ARG A 230 -8.41 18.27 -20.72
N THR A 231 -9.41 18.26 -19.87
CA THR A 231 -10.70 17.56 -20.09
C THR A 231 -11.69 18.49 -20.74
#